data_418ae0f85664b5df4877e723b753bdc8
#
_entry.id   418ae0f85664b5df4877e723b753bdc8
#
_cell.length_a   1.000
_cell.length_b   1.000
_cell.length_c   1.000
_cell.angle_alpha   90.00
_cell.angle_beta   90.00
_cell.angle_gamma   90.00
#
_symmetry.space_group_name_H-M   'P 1'
#
loop_
_entity.id
_entity.type
_entity.pdbx_description
1 polymer ?
#
loop_
_entity_poly.entity_id
_entity_poly.type
_entity_poly.pdbx_seq_one_letter_code
_entity_poly.pdbx_strand_id
1 'polypeptide(L)'
;MTRARHPIVMVGLCALMVGEAVWSMRNDLIPTLAHHAVVVLSAVVMVLVGELVRVHMPSGRVLAPISSAVGFTLVSLGAVQGSASFAVRPGVVILCYATGQVLAAALRREVDTTGGAAARLLSVGILVHLIRGVDVAGRTLWEWQLVSSTPRWVVAAALVCGASTALVIERLLTAMHRAHTLRTSTATALRDEFEEAPTVTFAGAAPGPIATLIAPVAGVLALPLALIPLVITMISVRRYTEVWRTLRQTIQTLSRLTEAGGYTPPDHAHRTAQLGRAMAQRMGLGEREVTALEYAALL
;
A
#
# COMPACT_ATOMS: atom_id res chain seq x y z
N MET A 1 24.19 -9.32 16.29
CA MET A 1 24.14 -10.04 14.99
C MET A 1 22.72 -10.32 14.45
N THR A 2 21.64 -9.95 15.12
CA THR A 2 20.23 -10.15 14.69
C THR A 2 19.67 -9.06 13.75
N ARG A 3 20.41 -7.99 13.51
CA ARG A 3 19.93 -6.75 12.85
C ARG A 3 19.68 -6.80 11.35
N ALA A 4 20.36 -7.67 10.62
CA ALA A 4 20.26 -7.75 9.16
C ALA A 4 19.23 -8.79 8.68
N ARG A 5 18.60 -9.53 9.59
CA ARG A 5 17.77 -10.69 9.22
C ARG A 5 16.36 -10.32 8.72
N HIS A 6 15.72 -9.29 9.28
CA HIS A 6 14.32 -8.98 8.95
C HIS A 6 14.10 -8.48 7.51
N PRO A 7 14.86 -7.49 6.97
CA PRO A 7 14.71 -7.10 5.58
C PRO A 7 15.10 -8.23 4.62
N ILE A 8 16.11 -9.04 4.98
CA ILE A 8 16.52 -10.22 4.19
C ILE A 8 15.39 -11.25 4.14
N VAL A 9 14.69 -11.49 5.25
CA VAL A 9 13.55 -12.43 5.30
C VAL A 9 12.41 -11.94 4.41
N MET A 10 12.04 -10.67 4.48
CA MET A 10 10.97 -10.12 3.61
C MET A 10 11.34 -10.22 2.13
N VAL A 11 12.56 -9.86 1.76
CA VAL A 11 13.05 -9.98 0.38
C VAL A 11 13.10 -11.46 -0.03
N GLY A 12 13.54 -12.33 0.86
CA GLY A 12 13.55 -13.78 0.62
C GLY A 12 12.16 -14.35 0.36
N LEU A 13 11.16 -13.94 1.15
CA LEU A 13 9.76 -14.33 0.94
C LEU A 13 9.20 -13.79 -0.37
N CYS A 14 9.50 -12.56 -0.73
CA CYS A 14 9.14 -12.00 -2.04
C CYS A 14 9.78 -12.80 -3.19
N ALA A 15 11.07 -13.14 -3.07
CA ALA A 15 11.77 -13.93 -4.07
C ALA A 15 11.20 -15.34 -4.21
N LEU A 16 10.85 -15.98 -3.10
CA LEU A 16 10.18 -17.28 -3.11
C LEU A 16 8.81 -17.22 -3.79
N MET A 17 8.01 -16.20 -3.48
CA MET A 17 6.68 -16.02 -4.08
C MET A 17 6.78 -15.74 -5.59
N VAL A 18 7.70 -14.90 -6.01
CA VAL A 18 7.95 -14.65 -7.45
C VAL A 18 8.49 -15.90 -8.12
N GLY A 19 9.39 -16.63 -7.46
CA GLY A 19 9.92 -17.90 -7.96
C GLY A 19 8.83 -18.96 -8.16
N GLU A 20 7.91 -19.10 -7.20
CA GLU A 20 6.75 -19.97 -7.31
C GLU A 20 5.84 -19.54 -8.48
N ALA A 21 5.58 -18.22 -8.60
CA ALA A 21 4.79 -17.68 -9.70
C ALA A 21 5.41 -17.98 -11.07
N VAL A 22 6.71 -17.82 -11.23
CA VAL A 22 7.46 -18.16 -12.45
C VAL A 22 7.39 -19.67 -12.71
N TRP A 23 7.61 -20.49 -11.68
CA TRP A 23 7.56 -21.93 -11.80
C TRP A 23 6.17 -22.43 -12.22
N SER A 24 5.11 -21.92 -11.59
CA SER A 24 3.73 -22.30 -11.91
C SER A 24 3.32 -21.87 -13.32
N MET A 25 3.93 -20.84 -13.87
CA MET A 25 3.61 -20.28 -15.20
C MET A 25 4.54 -20.73 -16.32
N ARG A 26 5.59 -21.51 -16.02
CA ARG A 26 6.65 -21.85 -16.99
C ARG A 26 6.18 -22.35 -18.36
N ASN A 27 5.05 -23.09 -18.39
CA ASN A 27 4.50 -23.68 -19.62
C ASN A 27 3.42 -22.79 -20.25
N ASP A 28 2.80 -21.90 -19.48
CA ASP A 28 1.61 -21.13 -19.88
C ASP A 28 1.89 -19.62 -20.02
N LEU A 29 3.09 -19.16 -19.69
CA LEU A 29 3.42 -17.73 -19.71
C LEU A 29 3.30 -17.16 -21.13
N ILE A 30 3.91 -17.82 -22.13
CA ILE A 30 3.90 -17.35 -23.52
C ILE A 30 2.48 -17.39 -24.11
N PRO A 31 1.72 -18.48 -23.99
CA PRO A 31 0.32 -18.49 -24.44
C PRO A 31 -0.55 -17.43 -23.76
N THR A 32 -0.38 -17.24 -22.44
CA THR A 32 -1.15 -16.23 -21.68
C THR A 32 -0.82 -14.83 -22.15
N LEU A 33 0.46 -14.50 -22.34
CA LEU A 33 0.89 -13.20 -22.87
C LEU A 33 0.35 -12.97 -24.28
N ALA A 34 0.36 -13.97 -25.15
CA ALA A 34 -0.14 -13.83 -26.52
C ALA A 34 -1.65 -13.57 -26.58
N HIS A 35 -2.43 -14.25 -25.73
CA HIS A 35 -3.90 -14.13 -25.73
C HIS A 35 -4.42 -12.93 -24.91
N HIS A 36 -3.69 -12.49 -23.88
CA HIS A 36 -4.13 -11.47 -22.92
C HIS A 36 -3.18 -10.27 -22.81
N ALA A 37 -2.38 -9.99 -23.84
CA ALA A 37 -1.33 -8.97 -23.85
C ALA A 37 -1.85 -7.59 -23.38
N VAL A 38 -3.00 -7.15 -23.90
CA VAL A 38 -3.58 -5.84 -23.55
C VAL A 38 -3.90 -5.75 -22.06
N VAL A 39 -4.42 -6.82 -21.49
CA VAL A 39 -4.82 -6.86 -20.10
C VAL A 39 -3.61 -6.95 -19.17
N VAL A 40 -2.65 -7.79 -19.52
CA VAL A 40 -1.37 -7.91 -18.78
C VAL A 40 -0.62 -6.57 -18.80
N LEU A 41 -0.53 -5.95 -19.98
CA LEU A 41 0.12 -4.64 -20.12
C LEU A 41 -0.61 -3.57 -19.32
N SER A 42 -1.95 -3.50 -19.40
CA SER A 42 -2.73 -2.54 -18.61
C SER A 42 -2.55 -2.74 -17.11
N ALA A 43 -2.51 -3.99 -16.64
CA ALA A 43 -2.25 -4.33 -15.25
C ALA A 43 -0.87 -3.83 -14.79
N VAL A 44 0.19 -4.12 -15.55
CA VAL A 44 1.55 -3.66 -15.26
C VAL A 44 1.63 -2.13 -15.23
N VAL A 45 1.03 -1.45 -16.23
CA VAL A 45 1.00 0.01 -16.30
C VAL A 45 0.25 0.61 -15.11
N MET A 46 -0.88 0.02 -14.71
CA MET A 46 -1.63 0.51 -13.54
C MET A 46 -0.86 0.35 -12.23
N VAL A 47 -0.18 -0.77 -12.03
CA VAL A 47 0.70 -0.96 -10.86
C VAL A 47 1.84 0.04 -10.90
N LEU A 48 2.49 0.22 -12.05
CA LEU A 48 3.55 1.21 -12.25
C LEU A 48 3.08 2.62 -11.87
N VAL A 49 1.95 3.07 -12.42
CA VAL A 49 1.36 4.38 -12.09
C VAL A 49 1.02 4.46 -10.60
N GLY A 50 0.43 3.39 -10.03
CA GLY A 50 0.11 3.31 -8.61
C GLY A 50 1.32 3.44 -7.71
N GLU A 51 2.45 2.87 -8.11
CA GLU A 51 3.74 3.00 -7.38
C GLU A 51 4.36 4.38 -7.56
N LEU A 52 4.19 5.03 -8.69
CA LEU A 52 4.70 6.39 -8.92
C LEU A 52 3.89 7.45 -8.15
N VAL A 53 2.59 7.22 -7.96
CA VAL A 53 1.70 8.13 -7.24
C VAL A 53 1.75 7.86 -5.74
N ARG A 54 2.68 8.50 -5.05
CA ARG A 54 2.89 8.38 -3.61
C ARG A 54 2.25 9.52 -2.83
N VAL A 55 1.84 9.24 -1.63
CA VAL A 55 1.34 10.22 -0.65
C VAL A 55 2.34 10.31 0.49
N HIS A 56 2.83 11.52 0.74
CA HIS A 56 3.71 11.82 1.86
C HIS A 56 2.85 12.26 3.04
N MET A 57 2.95 11.53 4.13
CA MET A 57 2.24 11.85 5.37
C MET A 57 3.00 12.89 6.20
N PRO A 58 2.34 13.62 7.11
CA PRO A 58 3.00 14.59 8.00
C PRO A 58 4.13 13.98 8.84
N SER A 59 4.03 12.70 9.17
CA SER A 59 5.07 11.91 9.87
C SER A 59 6.31 11.62 9.02
N GLY A 60 6.35 12.04 7.74
CA GLY A 60 7.41 11.70 6.78
C GLY A 60 7.24 10.33 6.13
N ARG A 61 6.15 9.61 6.40
CA ARG A 61 5.85 8.32 5.78
C ARG A 61 5.40 8.48 4.34
N VAL A 62 5.74 7.49 3.54
CA VAL A 62 5.37 7.44 2.12
C VAL A 62 4.44 6.24 1.91
N LEU A 63 3.23 6.51 1.46
CA LEU A 63 2.24 5.49 1.13
C LEU A 63 2.01 5.44 -0.38
N ALA A 64 1.74 4.25 -0.91
CA ALA A 64 1.33 4.03 -2.29
C ALA A 64 -0.02 3.29 -2.35
N PRO A 65 -1.11 3.92 -1.89
CA PRO A 65 -2.40 3.26 -1.72
C PRO A 65 -3.03 2.81 -3.05
N ILE A 66 -2.74 3.51 -4.15
CA ILE A 66 -3.22 3.10 -5.48
C ILE A 66 -2.58 1.77 -5.87
N SER A 67 -1.29 1.56 -5.60
CA SER A 67 -0.63 0.31 -5.91
C SER A 67 -1.27 -0.87 -5.19
N SER A 68 -1.49 -0.78 -3.87
CA SER A 68 -2.18 -1.81 -3.10
C SER A 68 -3.60 -2.07 -3.64
N ALA A 69 -4.37 -1.00 -3.89
CA ALA A 69 -5.74 -1.13 -4.42
C ALA A 69 -5.78 -1.78 -5.81
N VAL A 70 -4.85 -1.43 -6.70
CA VAL A 70 -4.71 -2.07 -8.01
C VAL A 70 -4.38 -3.55 -7.85
N GLY A 71 -3.45 -3.90 -6.96
CA GLY A 71 -3.13 -5.30 -6.66
C GLY A 71 -4.36 -6.08 -6.21
N PHE A 72 -5.12 -5.56 -5.25
CA PHE A 72 -6.35 -6.20 -4.75
C PHE A 72 -7.44 -6.28 -5.83
N THR A 73 -7.53 -5.27 -6.69
CA THR A 73 -8.45 -5.28 -7.83
C THR A 73 -8.09 -6.39 -8.82
N LEU A 74 -6.81 -6.53 -9.17
CA LEU A 74 -6.35 -7.58 -10.07
C LEU A 74 -6.59 -8.99 -9.52
N VAL A 75 -6.45 -9.17 -8.20
CA VAL A 75 -6.79 -10.44 -7.54
C VAL A 75 -8.27 -10.74 -7.63
N SER A 76 -9.12 -9.72 -7.40
CA SER A 76 -10.57 -9.85 -7.31
C SER A 76 -11.24 -9.95 -8.67
N LEU A 77 -10.60 -9.45 -9.74
CA LEU A 77 -11.21 -9.30 -11.05
C LEU A 77 -11.63 -10.67 -11.61
N GLY A 78 -12.94 -10.78 -11.91
CA GLY A 78 -13.54 -11.95 -12.52
C GLY A 78 -13.47 -11.95 -14.05
N ALA A 79 -14.48 -12.48 -14.70
CA ALA A 79 -14.61 -12.47 -16.15
C ALA A 79 -14.80 -11.05 -16.66
N VAL A 80 -13.93 -10.59 -17.57
CA VAL A 80 -14.10 -9.36 -18.32
C VAL A 80 -14.82 -9.66 -19.63
N GLN A 81 -15.91 -8.95 -19.93
CA GLN A 81 -16.62 -9.13 -21.19
C GLN A 81 -15.71 -8.85 -22.39
N GLY A 82 -15.76 -9.75 -23.40
CA GLY A 82 -15.04 -9.58 -24.67
C GLY A 82 -13.66 -10.25 -24.75
N SER A 83 -13.06 -10.63 -23.64
CA SER A 83 -11.94 -11.57 -23.60
C SER A 83 -12.39 -12.81 -22.86
N ALA A 84 -12.20 -13.98 -23.44
CA ALA A 84 -12.44 -15.25 -22.78
C ALA A 84 -11.86 -15.18 -21.38
N SER A 85 -12.72 -15.25 -20.37
CA SER A 85 -12.45 -15.21 -18.95
C SER A 85 -11.05 -14.70 -18.58
N PHE A 86 -10.97 -13.62 -17.83
CA PHE A 86 -9.73 -13.19 -17.18
C PHE A 86 -9.37 -14.21 -16.08
N ALA A 87 -9.38 -15.48 -16.49
CA ALA A 87 -8.89 -16.60 -15.72
C ALA A 87 -7.36 -16.51 -15.65
N VAL A 88 -6.88 -15.32 -15.26
CA VAL A 88 -5.46 -15.12 -15.04
C VAL A 88 -5.07 -15.97 -13.86
N ARG A 89 -4.21 -16.94 -14.11
CA ARG A 89 -3.68 -17.80 -13.05
C ARG A 89 -3.04 -16.95 -11.95
N PRO A 90 -3.06 -17.40 -10.70
CA PRO A 90 -2.45 -16.69 -9.56
C PRO A 90 -1.06 -16.12 -9.85
N GLY A 91 -0.20 -16.92 -10.51
CA GLY A 91 1.16 -16.52 -10.86
C GLY A 91 1.24 -15.28 -11.77
N VAL A 92 0.30 -15.10 -12.72
CA VAL A 92 0.33 -13.92 -13.61
C VAL A 92 0.05 -12.64 -12.85
N VAL A 93 -0.87 -12.67 -11.88
CA VAL A 93 -1.16 -11.50 -11.05
C VAL A 93 0.09 -11.08 -10.26
N ILE A 94 0.77 -12.05 -9.64
CA ILE A 94 2.00 -11.80 -8.88
C ILE A 94 3.08 -11.25 -9.80
N LEU A 95 3.27 -11.83 -10.99
CA LEU A 95 4.29 -11.38 -11.96
C LEU A 95 3.99 -9.98 -12.49
N CYS A 96 2.74 -9.67 -12.85
CA CYS A 96 2.34 -8.32 -13.27
C CYS A 96 2.62 -7.29 -12.17
N TYR A 97 2.28 -7.64 -10.93
CA TYR A 97 2.47 -6.76 -9.78
C TYR A 97 3.95 -6.53 -9.50
N ALA A 98 4.75 -7.60 -9.44
CA ALA A 98 6.19 -7.52 -9.24
C ALA A 98 6.88 -6.72 -10.37
N THR A 99 6.50 -6.97 -11.63
CA THR A 99 7.05 -6.24 -12.79
C THR A 99 6.75 -4.75 -12.71
N GLY A 100 5.50 -4.37 -12.38
CA GLY A 100 5.12 -2.97 -12.22
C GLY A 100 5.90 -2.27 -11.11
N GLN A 101 6.15 -2.95 -9.97
CA GLN A 101 6.98 -2.43 -8.88
C GLN A 101 8.45 -2.26 -9.29
N VAL A 102 9.03 -3.24 -9.98
CA VAL A 102 10.42 -3.18 -10.46
C VAL A 102 10.60 -2.03 -11.47
N LEU A 103 9.68 -1.89 -12.41
CA LEU A 103 9.70 -0.77 -13.36
C LEU A 103 9.59 0.59 -12.66
N ALA A 104 8.71 0.71 -11.65
CA ALA A 104 8.59 1.93 -10.86
C ALA A 104 9.87 2.25 -10.08
N ALA A 105 10.53 1.25 -9.51
CA ALA A 105 11.80 1.42 -8.82
C ALA A 105 12.91 1.86 -9.79
N ALA A 106 12.97 1.27 -10.97
CA ALA A 106 13.93 1.63 -12.02
C ALA A 106 13.74 3.06 -12.50
N LEU A 107 12.50 3.50 -12.72
CA LEU A 107 12.20 4.88 -13.17
C LEU A 107 12.55 5.92 -12.10
N ARG A 108 12.33 5.61 -10.82
CA ARG A 108 12.67 6.52 -9.71
C ARG A 108 14.15 6.56 -9.38
N ARG A 109 14.92 5.60 -9.83
CA ARG A 109 16.32 5.38 -9.43
C ARG A 109 16.52 5.30 -7.91
N GLU A 110 15.46 4.99 -7.19
CA GLU A 110 15.45 4.84 -5.74
C GLU A 110 14.99 3.43 -5.37
N VAL A 111 15.76 2.78 -4.52
CA VAL A 111 15.34 1.52 -3.90
C VAL A 111 14.44 1.87 -2.71
N ASP A 112 13.26 1.28 -2.64
CA ASP A 112 12.36 1.46 -1.50
C ASP A 112 12.98 0.80 -0.25
N THR A 113 13.65 1.62 0.55
CA THR A 113 14.30 1.17 1.80
C THR A 113 13.29 0.99 2.94
N THR A 114 12.03 1.39 2.73
CA THR A 114 11.00 1.33 3.79
C THR A 114 10.36 -0.05 3.94
N GLY A 115 10.70 -1.00 3.08
CA GLY A 115 10.07 -2.32 3.06
C GLY A 115 8.60 -2.31 2.59
N GLY A 116 8.07 -1.16 2.23
CA GLY A 116 6.67 -1.00 1.84
C GLY A 116 6.34 -1.75 0.54
N ALA A 117 7.25 -1.74 -0.45
CA ALA A 117 7.05 -2.48 -1.70
C ALA A 117 6.99 -3.99 -1.44
N ALA A 118 7.89 -4.52 -0.61
CA ALA A 118 7.90 -5.93 -0.22
C ALA A 118 6.62 -6.32 0.55
N ALA A 119 6.19 -5.47 1.50
CA ALA A 119 4.95 -5.70 2.24
C ALA A 119 3.73 -5.74 1.32
N ARG A 120 3.65 -4.84 0.34
CA ARG A 120 2.58 -4.83 -0.68
C ARG A 120 2.59 -6.07 -1.55
N LEU A 121 3.75 -6.47 -2.07
CA LEU A 121 3.86 -7.69 -2.87
C LEU A 121 3.43 -8.92 -2.09
N LEU A 122 3.88 -9.05 -0.83
CA LEU A 122 3.49 -10.16 0.05
C LEU A 122 1.99 -10.15 0.34
N SER A 123 1.39 -8.99 0.64
CA SER A 123 -0.05 -8.91 0.91
C SER A 123 -0.90 -9.27 -0.31
N VAL A 124 -0.50 -8.79 -1.50
CA VAL A 124 -1.17 -9.15 -2.77
C VAL A 124 -1.03 -10.64 -3.03
N GLY A 125 0.17 -11.22 -2.86
CA GLY A 125 0.39 -12.64 -3.06
C GLY A 125 -0.41 -13.51 -2.09
N ILE A 126 -0.45 -13.16 -0.80
CA ILE A 126 -1.29 -13.86 0.18
C ILE A 126 -2.76 -13.79 -0.23
N LEU A 127 -3.24 -12.63 -0.66
CA LEU A 127 -4.61 -12.46 -1.12
C LEU A 127 -4.92 -13.29 -2.37
N VAL A 128 -3.98 -13.36 -3.32
CA VAL A 128 -4.11 -14.23 -4.52
C VAL A 128 -4.32 -15.67 -4.10
N HIS A 129 -3.47 -16.18 -3.20
CA HIS A 129 -3.58 -17.55 -2.72
C HIS A 129 -4.86 -17.81 -1.93
N LEU A 130 -5.29 -16.82 -1.13
CA LEU A 130 -6.54 -16.92 -0.37
C LEU A 130 -7.78 -16.97 -1.28
N ILE A 131 -7.86 -16.10 -2.27
CA ILE A 131 -9.05 -15.96 -3.12
C ILE A 131 -9.07 -17.00 -4.24
N ARG A 132 -7.91 -17.31 -4.82
CA ARG A 132 -7.81 -18.17 -6.02
C ARG A 132 -7.20 -19.54 -5.74
N GLY A 133 -6.62 -19.77 -4.56
CA GLY A 133 -5.97 -21.02 -4.20
C GLY A 133 -6.70 -21.83 -3.15
N VAL A 134 -7.52 -21.20 -2.30
CA VAL A 134 -8.25 -21.92 -1.25
C VAL A 134 -9.59 -22.39 -1.77
N ASP A 135 -9.77 -23.71 -1.70
CA ASP A 135 -11.03 -24.37 -2.06
C ASP A 135 -12.00 -24.33 -0.88
N VAL A 136 -13.17 -23.76 -1.11
CA VAL A 136 -14.29 -23.73 -0.16
C VAL A 136 -15.49 -24.42 -0.80
N ALA A 137 -15.85 -25.58 -0.28
CA ALA A 137 -16.96 -26.40 -0.77
C ALA A 137 -16.85 -26.77 -2.27
N GLY A 138 -15.64 -27.18 -2.71
CA GLY A 138 -15.37 -27.63 -4.06
C GLY A 138 -15.17 -26.54 -5.10
N ARG A 139 -15.02 -25.28 -4.65
CA ARG A 139 -14.75 -24.11 -5.51
C ARG A 139 -13.91 -23.08 -4.79
N THR A 140 -13.08 -22.35 -5.53
CA THR A 140 -12.36 -21.21 -5.00
C THR A 140 -13.29 -20.01 -4.80
N LEU A 141 -12.92 -19.08 -3.91
CA LEU A 141 -13.69 -17.83 -3.71
C LEU A 141 -13.83 -17.05 -5.03
N TRP A 142 -12.82 -17.14 -5.89
CA TRP A 142 -12.86 -16.53 -7.22
C TRP A 142 -13.90 -17.20 -8.15
N GLU A 143 -14.04 -18.52 -8.10
CA GLU A 143 -15.04 -19.25 -8.90
C GLU A 143 -16.47 -19.02 -8.42
N TRP A 144 -16.67 -18.81 -7.10
CA TRP A 144 -17.97 -18.47 -6.55
C TRP A 144 -18.60 -17.21 -7.15
N GLN A 145 -17.80 -16.23 -7.56
CA GLN A 145 -18.31 -15.02 -8.23
C GLN A 145 -18.90 -15.30 -9.63
N LEU A 146 -18.50 -16.41 -10.27
CA LEU A 146 -19.00 -16.82 -11.59
C LEU A 146 -20.31 -17.62 -11.50
N VAL A 147 -20.70 -18.06 -10.32
CA VAL A 147 -21.92 -18.84 -10.09
C VAL A 147 -23.12 -17.92 -10.04
N SER A 148 -24.06 -18.12 -10.97
CA SER A 148 -25.28 -17.30 -11.08
C SER A 148 -26.19 -17.33 -9.86
N SER A 149 -26.15 -18.42 -9.07
CA SER A 149 -26.95 -18.57 -7.84
C SER A 149 -26.36 -17.86 -6.62
N THR A 150 -25.09 -17.42 -6.69
CA THR A 150 -24.46 -16.71 -5.57
C THR A 150 -24.92 -15.24 -5.56
N PRO A 151 -25.53 -14.76 -4.47
CA PRO A 151 -25.93 -13.36 -4.38
C PRO A 151 -24.70 -12.43 -4.51
N ARG A 152 -24.78 -11.42 -5.37
CA ARG A 152 -23.65 -10.50 -5.65
C ARG A 152 -23.13 -9.78 -4.41
N TRP A 153 -24.01 -9.49 -3.43
CA TRP A 153 -23.58 -8.87 -2.17
C TRP A 153 -22.70 -9.80 -1.32
N VAL A 154 -22.93 -11.14 -1.36
CA VAL A 154 -22.08 -12.11 -0.65
C VAL A 154 -20.69 -12.11 -1.23
N VAL A 155 -20.59 -12.13 -2.57
CA VAL A 155 -19.30 -12.03 -3.26
C VAL A 155 -18.60 -10.71 -2.91
N ALA A 156 -19.31 -9.59 -2.98
CA ALA A 156 -18.75 -8.28 -2.62
C ALA A 156 -18.26 -8.24 -1.17
N ALA A 157 -19.05 -8.76 -0.23
CA ALA A 157 -18.66 -8.84 1.18
C ALA A 157 -17.41 -9.70 1.39
N ALA A 158 -17.34 -10.87 0.76
CA ALA A 158 -16.17 -11.74 0.83
C ALA A 158 -14.90 -11.07 0.26
N LEU A 159 -15.03 -10.34 -0.86
CA LEU A 159 -13.93 -9.60 -1.46
C LEU A 159 -13.48 -8.41 -0.61
N VAL A 160 -14.43 -7.68 0.01
CA VAL A 160 -14.10 -6.59 0.97
C VAL A 160 -13.37 -7.16 2.17
N CYS A 161 -13.85 -8.27 2.75
CA CYS A 161 -13.18 -8.92 3.87
C CYS A 161 -11.77 -9.39 3.49
N GLY A 162 -11.60 -10.00 2.32
CA GLY A 162 -10.29 -10.43 1.81
C GLY A 162 -9.34 -9.26 1.62
N ALA A 163 -9.78 -8.20 0.94
CA ALA A 163 -8.98 -6.99 0.73
C ALA A 163 -8.63 -6.29 2.06
N SER A 164 -9.57 -6.22 3.01
CA SER A 164 -9.32 -5.66 4.33
C SER A 164 -8.29 -6.48 5.10
N THR A 165 -8.37 -7.80 5.03
CA THR A 165 -7.38 -8.71 5.64
C THR A 165 -6.00 -8.50 5.02
N ALA A 166 -5.90 -8.40 3.70
CA ALA A 166 -4.64 -8.14 3.01
C ALA A 166 -4.05 -6.77 3.38
N LEU A 167 -4.88 -5.73 3.52
CA LEU A 167 -4.44 -4.42 4.01
C LEU A 167 -3.92 -4.48 5.45
N VAL A 168 -4.59 -5.21 6.33
CA VAL A 168 -4.11 -5.41 7.71
C VAL A 168 -2.75 -6.11 7.69
N ILE A 169 -2.59 -7.14 6.87
CA ILE A 169 -1.30 -7.84 6.72
C ILE A 169 -0.22 -6.89 6.19
N GLU A 170 -0.53 -6.09 5.18
CA GLU A 170 0.39 -5.07 4.65
C GLU A 170 0.85 -4.10 5.74
N ARG A 171 -0.09 -3.60 6.56
CA ARG A 171 0.20 -2.69 7.66
C ARG A 171 1.04 -3.36 8.75
N LEU A 172 0.72 -4.60 9.11
CA LEU A 172 1.51 -5.39 10.06
C LEU A 172 2.95 -5.56 9.58
N LEU A 173 3.16 -5.98 8.34
CA LEU A 173 4.49 -6.17 7.76
C LEU A 173 5.28 -4.86 7.73
N THR A 174 4.63 -3.76 7.36
CA THR A 174 5.23 -2.42 7.33
C THR A 174 5.59 -1.96 8.74
N ALA A 175 4.69 -2.13 9.72
CA ALA A 175 4.93 -1.79 11.12
C ALA A 175 6.09 -2.58 11.71
N MET A 176 6.15 -3.89 11.45
CA MET A 176 7.26 -4.75 11.90
C MET A 176 8.60 -4.31 11.31
N HIS A 177 8.61 -3.99 10.01
CA HIS A 177 9.81 -3.48 9.33
C HIS A 177 10.27 -2.15 9.96
N ARG A 178 9.35 -1.21 10.19
CA ARG A 178 9.65 0.09 10.82
C ARG A 178 10.11 -0.05 12.26
N ALA A 179 9.42 -0.85 13.07
CA ALA A 179 9.83 -1.10 14.45
C ALA A 179 11.27 -1.59 14.53
N HIS A 180 11.64 -2.47 13.61
CA HIS A 180 13.01 -2.98 13.53
C HIS A 180 14.03 -1.92 13.07
N THR A 181 13.66 -1.10 12.09
CA THR A 181 14.53 -0.06 11.53
C THR A 181 14.72 1.12 12.50
N LEU A 182 13.63 1.60 13.12
CA LEU A 182 13.62 2.74 14.02
C LEU A 182 13.90 2.36 15.49
N ARG A 183 14.00 1.07 15.80
CA ARG A 183 14.19 0.54 17.17
C ARG A 183 13.06 0.93 18.13
N THR A 184 11.85 1.07 17.62
CA THR A 184 10.66 1.33 18.42
C THR A 184 9.96 0.02 18.78
N SER A 185 9.03 0.07 19.72
CA SER A 185 8.14 -1.05 20.03
C SER A 185 7.27 -1.39 18.82
N THR A 186 7.06 -2.69 18.55
CA THR A 186 6.13 -3.14 17.50
C THR A 186 4.70 -2.67 17.77
N ALA A 187 4.30 -2.57 19.03
CA ALA A 187 2.99 -2.08 19.44
C ALA A 187 2.84 -0.58 19.08
N THR A 188 3.86 0.25 19.37
CA THR A 188 3.87 1.67 19.02
C THR A 188 3.84 1.85 17.48
N ALA A 189 4.70 1.12 16.75
CA ALA A 189 4.75 1.19 15.31
C ALA A 189 3.42 0.76 14.66
N LEU A 190 2.74 -0.23 15.23
CA LEU A 190 1.44 -0.70 14.77
C LEU A 190 0.34 0.31 15.04
N ARG A 191 0.33 0.89 16.24
CA ARG A 191 -0.60 1.94 16.60
C ARG A 191 -0.49 3.14 15.66
N ASP A 192 0.74 3.63 15.42
CA ASP A 192 1.01 4.72 14.48
C ASP A 192 0.53 4.38 13.06
N GLU A 193 0.71 3.11 12.63
CA GLU A 193 0.30 2.64 11.30
C GLU A 193 -1.20 2.73 11.09
N PHE A 194 -2.01 2.38 12.09
CA PHE A 194 -3.47 2.39 12.00
C PHE A 194 -4.08 3.76 12.32
N GLU A 195 -3.45 4.58 13.15
CA GLU A 195 -3.97 5.89 13.52
C GLU A 195 -3.76 6.97 12.47
N GLU A 196 -2.69 6.86 11.66
CA GLU A 196 -2.29 7.96 10.76
C GLU A 196 -3.18 8.09 9.52
N ALA A 197 -3.64 6.99 8.94
CA ALA A 197 -4.39 7.03 7.69
C ALA A 197 -5.50 5.97 7.59
N PRO A 198 -6.45 5.90 8.53
CA PRO A 198 -7.51 4.89 8.50
C PRO A 198 -8.38 5.03 7.25
N THR A 199 -8.73 6.25 6.85
CA THR A 199 -9.56 6.53 5.67
C THR A 199 -8.92 6.03 4.36
N VAL A 200 -7.62 6.24 4.17
CA VAL A 200 -6.89 5.76 2.99
C VAL A 200 -6.82 4.23 2.99
N THR A 201 -6.65 3.64 4.17
CA THR A 201 -6.60 2.18 4.32
C THR A 201 -7.93 1.55 3.94
N PHE A 202 -9.04 2.03 4.48
CA PHE A 202 -10.37 1.52 4.13
C PHE A 202 -10.77 1.81 2.69
N ALA A 203 -10.46 3.00 2.17
CA ALA A 203 -10.70 3.32 0.77
C ALA A 203 -9.94 2.41 -0.20
N GLY A 204 -8.77 1.90 0.21
CA GLY A 204 -7.98 0.95 -0.57
C GLY A 204 -8.61 -0.44 -0.74
N ALA A 205 -9.53 -0.84 0.13
CA ALA A 205 -10.24 -2.12 0.04
C ALA A 205 -11.43 -2.09 -0.95
N ALA A 206 -11.98 -0.92 -1.24
CA ALA A 206 -13.19 -0.78 -2.06
C ALA A 206 -13.02 -1.06 -3.57
N PRO A 207 -11.90 -0.68 -4.23
CA PRO A 207 -11.75 -0.84 -5.68
C PRO A 207 -11.92 -2.27 -6.19
N GLY A 208 -11.43 -3.27 -5.46
CA GLY A 208 -11.54 -4.68 -5.87
C GLY A 208 -13.00 -5.14 -6.05
N PRO A 209 -13.85 -5.07 -5.02
CA PRO A 209 -15.26 -5.38 -5.12
C PRO A 209 -16.01 -4.54 -6.16
N ILE A 210 -15.74 -3.22 -6.23
CA ILE A 210 -16.38 -2.34 -7.20
C ILE A 210 -16.02 -2.80 -8.62
N ALA A 211 -14.74 -3.02 -8.92
CA ALA A 211 -14.31 -3.49 -10.24
C ALA A 211 -14.98 -4.83 -10.60
N THR A 212 -15.04 -5.77 -9.66
CA THR A 212 -15.66 -7.07 -9.87
C THR A 212 -17.13 -6.97 -10.22
N LEU A 213 -17.88 -6.08 -9.55
CA LEU A 213 -19.30 -5.89 -9.79
C LEU A 213 -19.60 -5.20 -11.13
N ILE A 214 -18.76 -4.26 -11.57
CA ILE A 214 -18.96 -3.51 -12.81
C ILE A 214 -18.24 -4.12 -14.02
N ALA A 215 -17.28 -5.03 -13.82
CA ALA A 215 -16.52 -5.65 -14.90
C ALA A 215 -17.38 -6.33 -15.98
N PRO A 216 -18.48 -7.03 -15.66
CA PRO A 216 -19.34 -7.64 -16.67
C PRO A 216 -20.00 -6.63 -17.63
N VAL A 217 -20.14 -5.38 -17.23
CA VAL A 217 -20.75 -4.29 -18.04
C VAL A 217 -19.69 -3.39 -18.62
N ALA A 218 -18.71 -2.98 -17.83
CA ALA A 218 -17.71 -1.98 -18.20
C ALA A 218 -16.44 -2.57 -18.85
N GLY A 219 -16.28 -3.91 -18.81
CA GLY A 219 -15.09 -4.56 -19.36
C GLY A 219 -13.79 -4.04 -18.71
N VAL A 220 -12.79 -3.71 -19.52
CA VAL A 220 -11.48 -3.20 -19.07
C VAL A 220 -11.60 -1.86 -18.35
N LEU A 221 -12.63 -1.05 -18.65
CA LEU A 221 -12.89 0.23 -17.98
C LEU A 221 -13.29 0.07 -16.52
N ALA A 222 -13.66 -1.12 -16.08
CA ALA A 222 -13.93 -1.40 -14.67
C ALA A 222 -12.76 -1.04 -13.75
N LEU A 223 -11.52 -1.25 -14.20
CA LEU A 223 -10.30 -0.95 -13.44
C LEU A 223 -10.18 0.55 -13.09
N PRO A 224 -10.11 1.47 -14.07
CA PRO A 224 -9.99 2.89 -13.75
C PRO A 224 -11.22 3.45 -13.04
N LEU A 225 -12.44 2.99 -13.39
CA LEU A 225 -13.67 3.44 -12.72
C LEU A 225 -13.69 3.06 -11.23
N ALA A 226 -13.26 1.85 -10.90
CA ALA A 226 -13.20 1.40 -9.51
C ALA A 226 -12.19 2.18 -8.65
N LEU A 227 -11.18 2.80 -9.25
CA LEU A 227 -10.19 3.61 -8.56
C LEU A 227 -10.67 5.03 -8.23
N ILE A 228 -11.76 5.51 -8.83
CA ILE A 228 -12.26 6.89 -8.64
C ILE A 228 -12.43 7.25 -7.15
N PRO A 229 -13.11 6.45 -6.30
CA PRO A 229 -13.28 6.77 -4.89
C PRO A 229 -11.94 6.90 -4.16
N LEU A 230 -10.98 6.04 -4.49
CA LEU A 230 -9.65 6.08 -3.90
C LEU A 230 -8.88 7.33 -4.33
N VAL A 231 -8.96 7.72 -5.60
CA VAL A 231 -8.31 8.94 -6.11
C VAL A 231 -8.87 10.17 -5.42
N ILE A 232 -10.19 10.25 -5.25
CA ILE A 232 -10.84 11.35 -4.51
C ILE A 232 -10.33 11.39 -3.06
N THR A 233 -10.27 10.24 -2.38
CA THR A 233 -9.72 10.13 -1.03
C THR A 233 -8.28 10.59 -0.97
N MET A 234 -7.45 10.19 -1.94
CA MET A 234 -6.06 10.63 -2.02
C MET A 234 -5.89 12.13 -2.22
N ILE A 235 -6.71 12.74 -3.08
CA ILE A 235 -6.70 14.20 -3.27
C ILE A 235 -7.05 14.90 -1.96
N SER A 236 -8.05 14.41 -1.25
CA SER A 236 -8.46 14.95 0.05
C SER A 236 -7.34 14.85 1.09
N VAL A 237 -6.67 13.69 1.18
CA VAL A 237 -5.55 13.49 2.09
C VAL A 237 -4.36 14.37 1.72
N ARG A 238 -4.03 14.53 0.43
CA ARG A 238 -2.97 15.44 -0.01
C ARG A 238 -3.25 16.88 0.43
N ARG A 239 -4.47 17.38 0.23
CA ARG A 239 -4.86 18.71 0.69
C ARG A 239 -4.75 18.86 2.20
N TYR A 240 -5.17 17.83 2.96
CA TYR A 240 -5.00 17.81 4.40
C TYR A 240 -3.53 17.89 4.82
N THR A 241 -2.65 17.14 4.18
CA THR A 241 -1.20 17.18 4.47
C THR A 241 -0.56 18.51 4.10
N GLU A 242 -1.04 19.19 3.06
CA GLU A 242 -0.60 20.54 2.70
C GLU A 242 -0.94 21.56 3.77
N VAL A 243 -2.14 21.51 4.34
CA VAL A 243 -2.55 22.39 5.47
C VAL A 243 -1.62 22.17 6.66
N TRP A 244 -1.32 20.94 7.02
CA TRP A 244 -0.38 20.63 8.11
C TRP A 244 1.03 21.12 7.83
N ARG A 245 1.48 21.06 6.58
CA ARG A 245 2.79 21.61 6.17
C ARG A 245 2.82 23.12 6.35
N THR A 246 1.78 23.83 5.93
CA THR A 246 1.65 25.27 6.11
C THR A 246 1.65 25.66 7.59
N LEU A 247 0.88 24.94 8.41
CA LEU A 247 0.86 25.15 9.86
C LEU A 247 2.26 25.00 10.46
N ARG A 248 2.99 23.95 10.10
CA ARG A 248 4.36 23.73 10.54
C ARG A 248 5.28 24.88 10.14
N GLN A 249 5.18 25.36 8.90
CA GLN A 249 5.96 26.51 8.42
C GLN A 249 5.64 27.77 9.22
N THR A 250 4.35 28.01 9.53
CA THR A 250 3.93 29.14 10.36
C THR A 250 4.54 29.07 11.75
N ILE A 251 4.50 27.92 12.42
CA ILE A 251 5.11 27.71 13.74
C ILE A 251 6.63 28.00 13.69
N GLN A 252 7.32 27.46 12.67
CA GLN A 252 8.76 27.70 12.49
C GLN A 252 9.08 29.19 12.22
N THR A 253 8.23 29.90 11.50
CA THR A 253 8.40 31.33 11.25
C THR A 253 8.17 32.14 12.52
N LEU A 254 7.14 31.81 13.32
CA LEU A 254 6.91 32.45 14.62
C LEU A 254 8.09 32.27 15.59
N SER A 255 8.62 31.03 15.62
CA SER A 255 9.82 30.74 16.41
C SER A 255 11.03 31.65 16.02
N ARG A 256 11.25 31.87 14.72
CA ARG A 256 12.30 32.75 14.22
C ARG A 256 12.05 34.23 14.54
N LEU A 257 10.79 34.65 14.64
CA LEU A 257 10.47 36.04 15.03
C LEU A 257 10.86 36.31 16.48
N THR A 258 10.69 35.37 17.41
CA THR A 258 11.13 35.51 18.80
C THR A 258 12.66 35.59 18.91
N GLU A 259 13.38 34.85 18.08
CA GLU A 259 14.84 34.93 17.98
C GLU A 259 15.31 36.29 17.39
N ALA A 260 14.66 36.71 16.29
CA ALA A 260 14.98 38.01 15.67
C ALA A 260 14.67 39.21 16.58
N GLY A 261 13.66 39.05 17.45
CA GLY A 261 13.34 40.05 18.50
C GLY A 261 14.32 40.08 19.68
N GLY A 262 15.29 39.16 19.69
CA GLY A 262 16.32 39.10 20.77
C GLY A 262 15.80 38.46 22.06
N TYR A 263 14.60 37.87 22.06
CA TYR A 263 14.03 37.22 23.25
C TYR A 263 14.68 35.87 23.56
N THR A 264 15.20 35.19 22.52
CA THR A 264 15.90 33.92 22.64
C THR A 264 17.19 33.92 21.82
N PRO A 265 18.23 33.17 22.25
CA PRO A 265 19.46 33.01 21.46
C PRO A 265 19.17 32.43 20.08
N PRO A 266 19.98 32.75 19.05
CA PRO A 266 19.83 32.21 17.70
C PRO A 266 19.80 30.65 17.70
N ASP A 267 18.90 30.07 16.92
CA ASP A 267 18.70 28.63 16.79
C ASP A 267 18.33 27.87 18.09
N HIS A 268 17.95 28.61 19.17
CA HIS A 268 17.62 27.96 20.44
C HIS A 268 16.42 27.03 20.31
N ALA A 269 15.31 27.53 19.77
CA ALA A 269 14.09 26.78 19.60
C ALA A 269 14.30 25.54 18.70
N HIS A 270 15.06 25.70 17.61
CA HIS A 270 15.35 24.60 16.71
C HIS A 270 16.19 23.50 17.37
N ARG A 271 17.25 23.86 18.12
CA ARG A 271 18.07 22.90 18.87
C ARG A 271 17.27 22.19 19.95
N THR A 272 16.41 22.94 20.67
CA THR A 272 15.52 22.37 21.70
C THR A 272 14.54 21.35 21.09
N ALA A 273 13.93 21.70 19.94
CA ALA A 273 13.03 20.81 19.21
C ALA A 273 13.74 19.54 18.71
N GLN A 274 14.97 19.66 18.19
CA GLN A 274 15.77 18.51 17.79
C GLN A 274 16.10 17.57 18.95
N LEU A 275 16.51 18.14 20.09
CA LEU A 275 16.81 17.36 21.29
C LEU A 275 15.56 16.69 21.84
N GLY A 276 14.44 17.43 21.93
CA GLY A 276 13.15 16.90 22.35
C GLY A 276 12.70 15.72 21.47
N ARG A 277 12.80 15.88 20.15
CA ARG A 277 12.52 14.80 19.20
C ARG A 277 13.40 13.57 19.42
N ALA A 278 14.71 13.77 19.57
CA ALA A 278 15.64 12.66 19.81
C ALA A 278 15.37 11.94 21.14
N MET A 279 15.01 12.67 22.19
CA MET A 279 14.62 12.11 23.49
C MET A 279 13.31 11.33 23.38
N ALA A 280 12.28 11.91 22.77
CA ALA A 280 10.97 11.26 22.57
C ALA A 280 11.09 9.94 21.79
N GLN A 281 11.91 9.94 20.73
CA GLN A 281 12.19 8.72 19.97
C GLN A 281 12.90 7.65 20.80
N ARG A 282 13.86 8.04 21.65
CA ARG A 282 14.53 7.10 22.56
C ARG A 282 13.62 6.56 23.66
N MET A 283 12.63 7.32 24.07
CA MET A 283 11.59 6.91 25.01
C MET A 283 10.53 6.01 24.34
N GLY A 284 10.58 5.85 23.04
CA GLY A 284 9.63 5.03 22.29
C GLY A 284 8.25 5.65 22.14
N LEU A 285 8.15 6.99 22.21
CA LEU A 285 6.91 7.71 21.96
C LEU A 285 6.47 7.57 20.50
N GLY A 286 5.15 7.59 20.25
CA GLY A 286 4.57 7.54 18.92
C GLY A 286 4.86 8.80 18.10
N GLU A 287 4.79 8.71 16.78
CA GLU A 287 5.10 9.84 15.88
C GLU A 287 4.23 11.09 16.15
N ARG A 288 2.97 10.92 16.59
CA ARG A 288 2.10 12.05 16.98
C ARG A 288 2.63 12.78 18.19
N GLU A 289 3.06 12.04 19.21
CA GLU A 289 3.61 12.59 20.47
C GLU A 289 4.95 13.28 20.19
N VAL A 290 5.79 12.66 19.35
CA VAL A 290 7.07 13.25 18.90
C VAL A 290 6.83 14.56 18.16
N THR A 291 5.84 14.62 17.27
CA THR A 291 5.49 15.84 16.52
C THR A 291 4.90 16.91 17.42
N ALA A 292 4.04 16.53 18.37
CA ALA A 292 3.48 17.48 19.35
C ALA A 292 4.58 18.09 20.23
N LEU A 293 5.55 17.28 20.68
CA LEU A 293 6.70 17.75 21.45
C LEU A 293 7.60 18.67 20.62
N GLU A 294 7.84 18.34 19.35
CA GLU A 294 8.59 19.21 18.42
C GLU A 294 7.93 20.58 18.30
N TYR A 295 6.61 20.63 18.13
CA TYR A 295 5.87 21.90 18.04
C TYR A 295 5.89 22.69 19.35
N ALA A 296 5.71 22.00 20.49
CA ALA A 296 5.80 22.66 21.79
C ALA A 296 7.19 23.24 22.07
N ALA A 297 8.24 22.60 21.56
CA ALA A 297 9.62 23.08 21.72
C ALA A 297 9.99 24.20 20.75
N LEU A 298 9.23 24.40 19.67
CA LEU A 298 9.43 25.51 18.71
C LEU A 298 8.71 26.80 19.15
N LEU A 299 7.69 26.70 19.99
CA LEU A 299 6.91 27.83 20.51
C LEU A 299 7.47 28.35 21.85
#